data_e60e46121bde7a01f4865de3e9168f6b
#
_entry.id   e60e46121bde7a01f4865de3e9168f6b
#
_cell.length_a   1.000
_cell.length_b   1.000
_cell.length_c   1.000
_cell.angle_alpha   90.00
_cell.angle_beta   90.00
_cell.angle_gamma   90.00
#
_symmetry.space_group_name_H-M   'P 1'
#
loop_
_entity.id
_entity.type
_entity.pdbx_description
1 polymer ?
#
loop_
_entity_poly.entity_id
_entity_poly.type
_entity_poly.pdbx_seq_one_letter_code
_entity_poly.pdbx_strand_id
1 'polypeptide(L)'
;MCKDFTEMRKPFKEMGTKEGDSKSNALKIMVNTFYGANTNPYINYGDMGVGLTITGIARYLLEHGIDLLRKKYGEKSVVYCHTDGINTNTDVDVDWLTRRLRLILEATIPNVDASFISLDKDVYNEGYWVQIGNYVLRNPDGSLTKHGSTFKASTRSRFYKNTIDRITNARLDNKTGTSIADEVYDFDHLPMEEFVQRRRLNRKLSEYVSETDMMITLATQGESIGIKPLPMTTYEYYKTKDGYRIAELTEGKSELDVKYYWDIVSRLLEIFGLKHLIRKNPPLTILDKKQKSLMEFV
;
A
#
# COMPACT_ATOMS: atom_id res chain seq x y z
N MET A 1 4.98 -20.16 25.32
CA MET A 1 3.78 -19.46 24.83
C MET A 1 3.98 -18.84 23.45
N CYS A 2 4.78 -17.77 23.21
CA CYS A 2 4.98 -17.23 21.85
C CYS A 2 5.57 -18.26 20.86
N LYS A 3 6.55 -19.07 21.29
CA LYS A 3 7.09 -20.18 20.50
C LYS A 3 6.01 -21.15 20.10
N ASP A 4 5.16 -21.57 21.03
CA ASP A 4 4.07 -22.52 20.79
C ASP A 4 3.06 -21.97 19.76
N PHE A 5 2.66 -20.70 19.88
CA PHE A 5 1.77 -20.07 18.90
C PHE A 5 2.42 -19.96 17.51
N THR A 6 3.72 -19.71 17.45
CA THR A 6 4.45 -19.69 16.17
C THR A 6 4.51 -21.07 15.54
N GLU A 7 4.74 -22.12 16.32
CA GLU A 7 4.72 -23.51 15.86
C GLU A 7 3.30 -23.96 15.43
N MET A 8 2.29 -23.65 16.21
CA MET A 8 0.88 -23.93 15.87
C MET A 8 0.43 -23.24 14.56
N ARG A 9 1.09 -22.16 14.18
CA ARG A 9 0.77 -21.38 12.98
C ARG A 9 1.20 -22.07 11.68
N LYS A 10 2.30 -22.84 11.70
CA LYS A 10 2.90 -23.47 10.51
C LYS A 10 1.90 -24.34 9.73
N PRO A 11 1.23 -25.34 10.33
CA PRO A 11 0.30 -26.19 9.60
C PRO A 11 -0.88 -25.39 8.99
N PHE A 12 -1.34 -24.33 9.64
CA PHE A 12 -2.40 -23.50 9.08
C PHE A 12 -1.94 -22.68 7.86
N LYS A 13 -0.68 -22.22 7.86
CA LYS A 13 -0.09 -21.52 6.70
C LYS A 13 0.07 -22.48 5.50
N GLU A 14 0.39 -23.77 5.77
CA GLU A 14 0.58 -24.80 4.75
C GLU A 14 -0.72 -25.29 4.12
N MET A 15 -1.88 -25.09 4.78
CA MET A 15 -3.18 -25.49 4.25
C MET A 15 -3.56 -24.78 2.92
N GLY A 16 -3.06 -23.59 2.65
CA GLY A 16 -3.36 -22.81 1.44
C GLY A 16 -4.85 -22.46 1.24
N THR A 17 -5.64 -22.49 2.33
CA THR A 17 -7.08 -22.23 2.31
C THR A 17 -7.42 -20.95 3.07
N LYS A 18 -8.55 -20.31 2.74
CA LYS A 18 -9.03 -19.13 3.48
C LYS A 18 -9.19 -19.39 4.99
N GLU A 19 -9.57 -20.59 5.37
CA GLU A 19 -9.70 -20.98 6.77
C GLU A 19 -8.32 -21.09 7.43
N GLY A 20 -7.35 -21.73 6.76
CA GLY A 20 -5.97 -21.80 7.20
C GLY A 20 -5.35 -20.42 7.37
N ASP A 21 -5.54 -19.54 6.40
CA ASP A 21 -5.07 -18.15 6.46
C ASP A 21 -5.67 -17.38 7.64
N SER A 22 -6.97 -17.55 7.88
CA SER A 22 -7.66 -16.90 9.00
C SER A 22 -7.12 -17.38 10.36
N LYS A 23 -6.91 -18.68 10.54
CA LYS A 23 -6.33 -19.28 11.75
C LYS A 23 -4.88 -18.85 11.95
N SER A 24 -4.07 -18.88 10.88
CA SER A 24 -2.69 -18.40 10.89
C SER A 24 -2.59 -16.93 11.28
N ASN A 25 -3.49 -16.08 10.75
CA ASN A 25 -3.54 -14.65 11.07
C ASN A 25 -3.98 -14.41 12.53
N ALA A 26 -4.95 -15.15 13.05
CA ALA A 26 -5.35 -15.05 14.45
C ALA A 26 -4.18 -15.33 15.41
N LEU A 27 -3.42 -16.39 15.17
CA LEU A 27 -2.22 -16.71 15.96
C LEU A 27 -1.12 -15.64 15.83
N LYS A 28 -0.93 -15.06 14.62
CA LYS A 28 -0.02 -13.94 14.42
C LYS A 28 -0.42 -12.72 15.25
N ILE A 29 -1.71 -12.39 15.29
CA ILE A 29 -2.22 -11.28 16.10
C ILE A 29 -1.94 -11.53 17.57
N MET A 30 -2.14 -12.76 18.08
CA MET A 30 -1.84 -13.12 19.46
C MET A 30 -0.36 -12.90 19.80
N VAL A 31 0.57 -13.39 18.98
CA VAL A 31 2.01 -13.16 19.18
C VAL A 31 2.35 -11.68 19.20
N ASN A 32 1.82 -10.91 18.23
CA ASN A 32 2.06 -9.46 18.16
C ASN A 32 1.45 -8.71 19.37
N THR A 33 0.34 -9.20 19.91
CA THR A 33 -0.29 -8.63 21.11
C THR A 33 0.63 -8.76 22.34
N PHE A 34 1.37 -9.86 22.48
CA PHE A 34 2.37 -9.97 23.56
C PHE A 34 3.44 -8.91 23.48
N TYR A 35 3.99 -8.67 22.27
CA TYR A 35 4.93 -7.59 22.07
C TYR A 35 4.29 -6.23 22.39
N GLY A 36 3.10 -5.95 21.83
CA GLY A 36 2.36 -4.73 22.08
C GLY A 36 2.04 -4.49 23.56
N ALA A 37 1.70 -5.55 24.30
CA ALA A 37 1.46 -5.46 25.74
C ALA A 37 2.72 -5.09 26.51
N ASN A 38 3.87 -5.66 26.18
CA ASN A 38 5.14 -5.32 26.85
C ASN A 38 5.60 -3.90 26.54
N THR A 39 5.29 -3.35 25.38
CA THR A 39 5.70 -2.00 24.98
C THR A 39 4.67 -0.91 25.34
N ASN A 40 3.53 -1.28 25.91
CA ASN A 40 2.47 -0.34 26.26
C ASN A 40 2.64 0.15 27.71
N PRO A 41 2.91 1.46 27.95
CA PRO A 41 3.13 2.00 29.28
C PRO A 41 1.88 2.00 30.17
N TYR A 42 0.70 1.76 29.61
CA TYR A 42 -0.58 1.70 30.34
C TYR A 42 -0.96 0.30 30.82
N ILE A 43 -0.15 -0.71 30.51
CA ILE A 43 -0.39 -2.09 30.94
C ILE A 43 0.53 -2.41 32.14
N ASN A 44 -0.07 -2.70 33.29
CA ASN A 44 0.64 -2.87 34.56
C ASN A 44 1.65 -4.03 34.58
N TYR A 45 1.55 -5.00 33.68
CA TYR A 45 2.50 -6.13 33.57
C TYR A 45 3.39 -6.01 32.32
N GLY A 46 3.36 -4.86 31.65
CA GLY A 46 4.27 -4.57 30.54
C GLY A 46 5.69 -4.29 31.04
N ASP A 47 6.67 -4.74 30.29
CA ASP A 47 8.08 -4.44 30.51
C ASP A 47 8.67 -3.86 29.24
N MET A 48 8.86 -2.53 29.24
CA MET A 48 9.46 -1.80 28.12
C MET A 48 10.87 -2.31 27.79
N GLY A 49 11.62 -2.78 28.81
CA GLY A 49 12.95 -3.36 28.60
C GLY A 49 12.90 -4.62 27.73
N VAL A 50 11.90 -5.48 27.95
CA VAL A 50 11.66 -6.66 27.10
C VAL A 50 11.36 -6.22 25.66
N GLY A 51 10.48 -5.24 25.47
CA GLY A 51 10.15 -4.74 24.14
C GLY A 51 11.36 -4.15 23.40
N LEU A 52 12.17 -3.35 24.09
CA LEU A 52 13.41 -2.78 23.55
C LEU A 52 14.45 -3.86 23.23
N THR A 53 14.57 -4.89 24.07
CA THR A 53 15.47 -6.02 23.84
C THR A 53 15.07 -6.81 22.58
N ILE A 54 13.79 -7.10 22.42
CA ILE A 54 13.29 -7.81 21.21
C ILE A 54 13.66 -7.04 19.93
N THR A 55 13.37 -5.74 19.89
CA THR A 55 13.69 -4.91 18.72
C THR A 55 15.20 -4.69 18.54
N GLY A 56 15.94 -4.59 19.63
CA GLY A 56 17.40 -4.48 19.63
C GLY A 56 18.07 -5.71 19.03
N ILE A 57 17.66 -6.91 19.45
CA ILE A 57 18.16 -8.18 18.91
C ILE A 57 17.78 -8.32 17.44
N ALA A 58 16.54 -8.01 17.07
CA ALA A 58 16.08 -8.08 15.67
C ALA A 58 16.93 -7.18 14.76
N ARG A 59 17.19 -5.94 15.18
CA ARG A 59 18.07 -4.99 14.45
C ARG A 59 19.50 -5.50 14.36
N TYR A 60 20.06 -5.99 15.45
CA TYR A 60 21.40 -6.55 15.50
C TYR A 60 21.56 -7.71 14.50
N LEU A 61 20.62 -8.64 14.48
CA LEU A 61 20.65 -9.77 13.54
C LEU A 61 20.46 -9.30 12.08
N LEU A 62 19.61 -8.29 11.84
CA LEU A 62 19.42 -7.72 10.51
C LEU A 62 20.72 -7.09 9.98
N GLU A 63 21.41 -6.29 10.77
CA GLU A 63 22.68 -5.66 10.42
C GLU A 63 23.75 -6.71 10.09
N HIS A 64 23.90 -7.73 10.94
CA HIS A 64 24.81 -8.84 10.68
C HIS A 64 24.44 -9.65 9.43
N GLY A 65 23.14 -9.84 9.21
CA GLY A 65 22.64 -10.49 7.99
C GLY A 65 23.04 -9.73 6.72
N ILE A 66 22.89 -8.41 6.73
CA ILE A 66 23.31 -7.53 5.63
C ILE A 66 24.82 -7.64 5.39
N ASP A 67 25.63 -7.58 6.45
CA ASP A 67 27.08 -7.67 6.34
C ASP A 67 27.56 -9.04 5.81
N LEU A 68 26.93 -10.12 6.28
CA LEU A 68 27.22 -11.46 5.80
C LEU A 68 26.87 -11.63 4.31
N LEU A 69 25.73 -11.11 3.90
CA LEU A 69 25.29 -11.15 2.50
C LEU A 69 26.24 -10.36 1.61
N ARG A 70 26.58 -9.13 1.99
CA ARG A 70 27.54 -8.30 1.24
C ARG A 70 28.92 -8.95 1.13
N LYS A 71 29.41 -9.53 2.22
CA LYS A 71 30.70 -10.26 2.21
C LYS A 71 30.68 -11.48 1.30
N LYS A 72 29.59 -12.23 1.25
CA LYS A 72 29.51 -13.47 0.48
C LYS A 72 29.14 -13.24 -0.98
N TYR A 73 28.21 -12.34 -1.26
CA TYR A 73 27.61 -12.14 -2.58
C TYR A 73 27.99 -10.82 -3.25
N GLY A 74 28.77 -9.98 -2.57
CA GLY A 74 29.23 -8.68 -3.06
C GLY A 74 28.44 -7.50 -2.47
N GLU A 75 29.06 -6.32 -2.44
CA GLU A 75 28.53 -5.11 -1.78
C GLU A 75 27.15 -4.68 -2.28
N LYS A 76 26.87 -4.88 -3.55
CA LYS A 76 25.59 -4.53 -4.20
C LYS A 76 24.53 -5.63 -4.13
N SER A 77 24.78 -6.73 -3.43
CA SER A 77 23.83 -7.86 -3.35
C SER A 77 22.58 -7.52 -2.55
N VAL A 78 22.68 -6.65 -1.55
CA VAL A 78 21.55 -6.17 -0.77
C VAL A 78 21.04 -4.88 -1.39
N VAL A 79 19.80 -4.90 -1.87
CA VAL A 79 19.16 -3.76 -2.57
C VAL A 79 18.22 -2.98 -1.67
N TYR A 80 17.62 -3.64 -0.67
CA TYR A 80 16.70 -2.97 0.25
C TYR A 80 16.52 -3.79 1.54
N CYS A 81 16.29 -3.12 2.66
CA CYS A 81 15.86 -3.78 3.88
C CYS A 81 14.77 -2.96 4.58
N HIS A 82 13.86 -3.66 5.23
CA HIS A 82 12.77 -3.02 5.99
C HIS A 82 12.27 -3.96 7.09
N THR A 83 12.24 -3.43 8.32
CA THR A 83 11.79 -4.13 9.52
C THR A 83 12.57 -5.41 9.81
N ASP A 84 12.18 -6.54 9.22
CA ASP A 84 12.69 -7.90 9.41
C ASP A 84 13.05 -8.61 8.10
N GLY A 85 12.95 -7.91 6.98
CA GLY A 85 13.21 -8.45 5.64
C GLY A 85 14.42 -7.82 4.95
N ILE A 86 15.19 -8.63 4.24
CA ILE A 86 16.31 -8.20 3.39
C ILE A 86 15.98 -8.62 1.96
N ASN A 87 15.96 -7.64 1.05
CA ASN A 87 15.80 -7.90 -0.38
C ASN A 87 17.17 -7.92 -1.05
N THR A 88 17.43 -8.95 -1.84
CA THR A 88 18.68 -9.16 -2.57
C THR A 88 18.41 -9.27 -4.06
N ASN A 89 19.39 -8.91 -4.88
CA ASN A 89 19.38 -9.11 -6.33
C ASN A 89 20.10 -10.39 -6.76
N THR A 90 20.32 -11.28 -5.82
CA THR A 90 21.01 -12.57 -6.05
C THR A 90 20.27 -13.68 -5.29
N ASP A 91 20.46 -14.90 -5.75
CA ASP A 91 19.95 -16.07 -5.07
C ASP A 91 20.78 -16.35 -3.80
N VAL A 92 20.08 -16.39 -2.64
CA VAL A 92 20.70 -16.54 -1.32
C VAL A 92 20.49 -17.96 -0.79
N ASP A 93 21.54 -18.56 -0.29
CA ASP A 93 21.48 -19.76 0.55
C ASP A 93 20.98 -19.38 1.95
N VAL A 94 19.65 -19.53 2.12
CA VAL A 94 18.95 -19.15 3.36
C VAL A 94 19.36 -20.02 4.54
N ASP A 95 19.65 -21.29 4.31
CA ASP A 95 20.10 -22.20 5.38
C ASP A 95 21.48 -21.80 5.92
N TRP A 96 22.37 -21.41 5.03
CA TRP A 96 23.67 -20.87 5.41
C TRP A 96 23.51 -19.59 6.24
N LEU A 97 22.68 -18.66 5.78
CA LEU A 97 22.44 -17.40 6.49
C LEU A 97 21.83 -17.65 7.87
N THR A 98 20.82 -18.49 7.95
CA THR A 98 20.16 -18.88 9.21
C THR A 98 21.16 -19.47 10.20
N ARG A 99 21.99 -20.42 9.75
CA ARG A 99 23.05 -21.00 10.61
C ARG A 99 24.03 -19.95 11.13
N ARG A 100 24.43 -19.00 10.27
CA ARG A 100 25.35 -17.92 10.65
C ARG A 100 24.75 -16.98 11.69
N LEU A 101 23.49 -16.58 11.51
CA LEU A 101 22.80 -15.71 12.44
C LEU A 101 22.58 -16.38 13.80
N ARG A 102 22.29 -17.68 13.82
CA ARG A 102 22.22 -18.47 15.07
C ARG A 102 23.54 -18.46 15.83
N LEU A 103 24.64 -18.75 15.17
CA LEU A 103 25.98 -18.71 15.76
C LEU A 103 26.34 -17.31 16.31
N ILE A 104 25.99 -16.27 15.60
CA ILE A 104 26.22 -14.89 16.07
C ILE A 104 25.42 -14.61 17.34
N LEU A 105 24.14 -15.01 17.38
CA LEU A 105 23.32 -14.78 18.56
C LEU A 105 23.82 -15.57 19.76
N GLU A 106 24.15 -16.85 19.59
CA GLU A 106 24.72 -17.71 20.65
C GLU A 106 26.06 -17.20 21.18
N ALA A 107 26.89 -16.62 20.31
CA ALA A 107 28.16 -16.00 20.72
C ALA A 107 27.95 -14.65 21.48
N THR A 108 26.84 -13.98 21.21
CA THR A 108 26.54 -12.66 21.80
C THR A 108 25.79 -12.75 23.12
N ILE A 109 24.85 -13.69 23.22
CA ILE A 109 23.99 -13.85 24.41
C ILE A 109 24.23 -15.25 25.01
N PRO A 110 24.86 -15.33 26.18
CA PRO A 110 25.10 -16.61 26.83
C PRO A 110 23.81 -17.39 27.11
N ASN A 111 23.84 -18.69 26.87
CA ASN A 111 22.71 -19.61 27.13
C ASN A 111 21.41 -19.31 26.35
N VAL A 112 21.48 -18.53 25.28
CA VAL A 112 20.33 -18.33 24.40
C VAL A 112 20.07 -19.56 23.54
N ASP A 113 18.82 -19.99 23.42
CA ASP A 113 18.40 -20.96 22.41
C ASP A 113 18.11 -20.23 21.09
N ALA A 114 19.07 -20.21 20.17
CA ALA A 114 18.93 -19.55 18.88
C ALA A 114 18.12 -20.38 17.85
N SER A 115 17.60 -21.55 18.23
CA SER A 115 16.85 -22.45 17.32
C SER A 115 15.56 -21.80 16.76
N PHE A 116 15.06 -20.76 17.44
CA PHE A 116 13.88 -20.01 16.99
C PHE A 116 14.12 -19.15 15.76
N ILE A 117 15.39 -18.82 15.43
CA ILE A 117 15.69 -18.06 14.22
C ILE A 117 15.41 -18.96 13.02
N SER A 118 14.49 -18.54 12.20
CA SER A 118 14.20 -19.13 10.89
C SER A 118 13.97 -18.03 9.87
N LEU A 119 14.49 -18.24 8.67
CA LEU A 119 14.30 -17.32 7.55
C LEU A 119 13.48 -18.03 6.47
N ASP A 120 12.46 -17.35 5.97
CA ASP A 120 11.71 -17.74 4.79
C ASP A 120 12.30 -17.02 3.57
N LYS A 121 12.18 -17.61 2.39
CA LYS A 121 12.64 -17.03 1.13
C LYS A 121 11.48 -16.89 0.16
N ASP A 122 11.22 -15.68 -0.23
CA ASP A 122 10.32 -15.37 -1.33
C ASP A 122 11.13 -14.95 -2.56
N VAL A 123 10.70 -15.39 -3.74
CA VAL A 123 11.38 -15.10 -5.02
C VAL A 123 10.47 -14.21 -5.86
N TYR A 124 11.04 -13.15 -6.41
CA TYR A 124 10.36 -12.20 -7.26
C TYR A 124 11.16 -11.98 -8.53
N ASN A 125 10.47 -11.77 -9.66
CA ASN A 125 11.14 -11.50 -10.94
C ASN A 125 11.71 -10.08 -10.98
N GLU A 126 10.97 -9.11 -10.41
CA GLU A 126 11.34 -7.69 -10.43
C GLU A 126 10.85 -7.00 -9.18
N GLY A 127 11.51 -5.89 -8.81
CA GLY A 127 11.10 -5.03 -7.71
C GLY A 127 11.26 -3.56 -8.04
N TYR A 128 10.32 -2.74 -7.60
CA TYR A 128 10.38 -1.30 -7.71
C TYR A 128 10.09 -0.63 -6.35
N TRP A 129 11.10 0.02 -5.79
CA TRP A 129 11.03 0.72 -4.52
C TRP A 129 10.76 2.19 -4.77
N VAL A 130 9.59 2.65 -4.36
CA VAL A 130 9.11 4.03 -4.55
C VAL A 130 9.71 4.95 -3.49
N GLN A 131 9.61 4.53 -2.25
CA GLN A 131 10.17 5.19 -1.06
C GLN A 131 10.25 4.19 0.10
N ILE A 132 10.85 4.60 1.21
CA ILE A 132 10.96 3.73 2.41
C ILE A 132 9.58 3.18 2.79
N GLY A 133 9.47 1.86 2.91
CA GLY A 133 8.23 1.15 3.25
C GLY A 133 7.18 1.08 2.14
N ASN A 134 7.43 1.64 0.95
CA ASN A 134 6.52 1.58 -0.19
C ASN A 134 7.23 0.99 -1.42
N TYR A 135 6.85 -0.20 -1.81
CA TYR A 135 7.44 -0.92 -2.94
C TYR A 135 6.46 -1.91 -3.58
N VAL A 136 6.77 -2.30 -4.79
CA VAL A 136 6.04 -3.30 -5.58
C VAL A 136 7.00 -4.37 -6.04
N LEU A 137 6.58 -5.62 -5.93
CA LEU A 137 7.33 -6.79 -6.38
C LEU A 137 6.48 -7.55 -7.40
N ARG A 138 7.08 -7.99 -8.49
CA ARG A 138 6.43 -8.83 -9.49
C ARG A 138 6.71 -10.30 -9.17
N ASN A 139 5.65 -11.04 -8.87
CA ASN A 139 5.73 -12.47 -8.60
C ASN A 139 6.10 -13.27 -9.86
N PRO A 140 6.58 -14.52 -9.73
CA PRO A 140 6.87 -15.38 -10.88
C PRO A 140 5.67 -15.63 -11.80
N ASP A 141 4.45 -15.60 -11.29
CA ASP A 141 3.20 -15.71 -12.06
C ASP A 141 2.76 -14.41 -12.75
N GLY A 142 3.55 -13.34 -12.64
CA GLY A 142 3.28 -12.01 -13.18
C GLY A 142 2.39 -11.13 -12.32
N SER A 143 1.80 -11.65 -11.25
CA SER A 143 1.00 -10.84 -10.31
C SER A 143 1.87 -9.87 -9.52
N LEU A 144 1.26 -8.80 -8.96
CA LEU A 144 1.98 -7.77 -8.21
C LEU A 144 1.68 -7.85 -6.72
N THR A 145 2.72 -7.99 -5.93
CA THR A 145 2.69 -7.82 -4.47
C THR A 145 3.06 -6.38 -4.13
N LYS A 146 2.14 -5.64 -3.48
CA LYS A 146 2.27 -4.22 -3.16
C LYS A 146 2.38 -4.01 -1.67
N HIS A 147 3.38 -3.24 -1.24
CA HIS A 147 3.63 -2.91 0.16
C HIS A 147 3.58 -1.40 0.38
N GLY A 148 3.05 -1.01 1.56
CA GLY A 148 3.06 0.36 2.05
C GLY A 148 1.77 1.13 1.83
N SER A 149 1.68 2.29 2.49
CA SER A 149 0.48 3.12 2.55
C SER A 149 0.09 3.73 1.20
N THR A 150 1.05 3.97 0.33
CA THR A 150 0.81 4.47 -1.03
C THR A 150 -0.10 3.52 -1.81
N PHE A 151 0.08 2.21 -1.64
CA PHE A 151 -0.65 1.18 -2.39
C PHE A 151 -1.90 0.66 -1.67
N LYS A 152 -1.88 0.62 -0.32
CA LYS A 152 -2.91 -0.05 0.51
C LYS A 152 -4.02 0.87 1.02
N ALA A 153 -3.99 2.17 0.70
CA ALA A 153 -4.99 3.10 1.20
C ALA A 153 -6.39 2.75 0.68
N SER A 154 -7.20 2.09 1.53
CA SER A 154 -8.59 1.70 1.22
C SER A 154 -9.50 2.90 0.92
N THR A 155 -9.16 4.07 1.47
CA THR A 155 -9.89 5.33 1.30
C THR A 155 -9.58 6.08 0.00
N ARG A 156 -8.59 5.62 -0.79
CA ARG A 156 -8.24 6.25 -2.05
C ARG A 156 -9.24 5.91 -3.15
N SER A 157 -9.50 6.88 -4.03
CA SER A 157 -10.39 6.70 -5.20
C SER A 157 -9.91 5.58 -6.12
N ARG A 158 -10.81 5.05 -6.95
CA ARG A 158 -10.47 4.10 -8.01
C ARG A 158 -9.43 4.72 -8.95
N PHE A 159 -9.64 5.97 -9.35
CA PHE A 159 -8.70 6.72 -10.19
C PHE A 159 -7.27 6.73 -9.63
N TYR A 160 -7.13 7.04 -8.32
CA TYR A 160 -5.83 7.03 -7.65
C TYR A 160 -5.15 5.66 -7.73
N LYS A 161 -5.88 4.58 -7.43
CA LYS A 161 -5.34 3.21 -7.44
C LYS A 161 -4.94 2.77 -8.84
N ASN A 162 -5.80 2.98 -9.82
CA ASN A 162 -5.54 2.59 -11.20
C ASN A 162 -4.41 3.41 -11.83
N THR A 163 -4.26 4.69 -11.45
CA THR A 163 -3.12 5.50 -11.87
C THR A 163 -1.81 4.96 -11.31
N ILE A 164 -1.78 4.56 -10.03
CA ILE A 164 -0.62 3.87 -9.46
C ILE A 164 -0.30 2.60 -10.24
N ASP A 165 -1.31 1.80 -10.57
CA ASP A 165 -1.11 0.55 -11.28
C ASP A 165 -0.55 0.78 -12.69
N ARG A 166 -1.05 1.80 -13.41
CA ARG A 166 -0.50 2.22 -14.71
C ARG A 166 0.96 2.65 -14.61
N ILE A 167 1.31 3.53 -13.65
CA ILE A 167 2.69 3.97 -13.45
C ILE A 167 3.59 2.77 -13.10
N THR A 168 3.13 1.90 -12.18
CA THR A 168 3.90 0.75 -11.71
C THR A 168 4.17 -0.24 -12.84
N ASN A 169 3.14 -0.64 -13.59
CA ASN A 169 3.29 -1.56 -14.73
C ASN A 169 4.20 -0.96 -15.80
N ALA A 170 4.01 0.30 -16.14
CA ALA A 170 4.84 0.97 -17.13
C ALA A 170 6.31 1.03 -16.70
N ARG A 171 6.60 1.20 -15.41
CA ARG A 171 7.97 1.16 -14.87
C ARG A 171 8.56 -0.24 -14.91
N LEU A 172 7.82 -1.25 -14.49
CA LEU A 172 8.26 -2.66 -14.54
C LEU A 172 8.41 -3.17 -15.97
N ASP A 173 7.61 -2.67 -16.92
CA ASP A 173 7.71 -3.01 -18.34
C ASP A 173 8.77 -2.17 -19.08
N ASN A 174 9.58 -1.40 -18.37
CA ASN A 174 10.63 -0.52 -18.93
C ASN A 174 10.13 0.42 -20.04
N LYS A 175 8.87 0.88 -19.96
CA LYS A 175 8.33 1.87 -20.90
C LYS A 175 9.11 3.18 -20.82
N THR A 176 9.17 3.90 -21.94
CA THR A 176 9.79 5.24 -21.98
C THR A 176 9.02 6.23 -21.12
N GLY A 177 9.69 7.25 -20.61
CA GLY A 177 9.06 8.28 -19.80
C GLY A 177 7.89 8.97 -20.49
N THR A 178 8.02 9.29 -21.79
CA THR A 178 6.96 9.92 -22.59
C THR A 178 5.71 9.03 -22.66
N SER A 179 5.88 7.74 -22.92
CA SER A 179 4.78 6.77 -22.97
C SER A 179 4.04 6.65 -21.62
N ILE A 180 4.76 6.75 -20.50
CA ILE A 180 4.13 6.77 -19.16
C ILE A 180 3.27 8.02 -19.01
N ALA A 181 3.79 9.19 -19.38
CA ALA A 181 3.05 10.45 -19.29
C ALA A 181 1.79 10.43 -20.17
N ASP A 182 1.89 9.92 -21.39
CA ASP A 182 0.75 9.80 -22.30
C ASP A 182 -0.34 8.91 -21.71
N GLU A 183 0.03 7.77 -21.15
CA GLU A 183 -0.91 6.81 -20.56
C GLU A 183 -1.62 7.36 -19.30
N VAL A 184 -0.91 8.06 -18.41
CA VAL A 184 -1.50 8.50 -17.13
C VAL A 184 -2.27 9.81 -17.23
N TYR A 185 -2.01 10.63 -18.26
CA TYR A 185 -2.74 11.87 -18.51
C TYR A 185 -3.85 11.75 -19.58
N ASP A 186 -4.09 10.56 -20.11
CA ASP A 186 -5.14 10.30 -21.08
C ASP A 186 -6.50 10.10 -20.40
N PHE A 187 -7.08 11.18 -19.92
CA PHE A 187 -8.38 11.15 -19.21
C PHE A 187 -9.56 10.91 -20.14
N ASP A 188 -9.44 11.27 -21.40
CA ASP A 188 -10.53 11.18 -22.38
C ASP A 188 -10.94 9.73 -22.64
N HIS A 189 -9.97 8.80 -22.63
CA HIS A 189 -10.22 7.37 -22.84
C HIS A 189 -10.63 6.61 -21.58
N LEU A 190 -10.55 7.22 -20.39
CA LEU A 190 -10.99 6.58 -19.17
C LEU A 190 -12.52 6.59 -19.06
N PRO A 191 -13.18 5.51 -18.61
CA PRO A 191 -14.61 5.53 -18.35
C PRO A 191 -14.91 6.44 -17.14
N MET A 192 -16.15 6.94 -17.05
CA MET A 192 -16.58 7.86 -15.98
C MET A 192 -16.37 7.23 -14.59
N GLU A 193 -16.64 5.94 -14.45
CA GLU A 193 -16.53 5.16 -13.22
C GLU A 193 -15.12 5.14 -12.61
N GLU A 194 -14.09 5.40 -13.43
CA GLU A 194 -12.71 5.53 -12.94
C GLU A 194 -12.56 6.71 -11.96
N PHE A 195 -13.28 7.79 -12.20
CA PHE A 195 -13.17 9.03 -11.42
C PHE A 195 -13.96 9.00 -10.11
N VAL A 196 -14.78 7.95 -9.88
CA VAL A 196 -15.58 7.78 -8.67
C VAL A 196 -14.70 7.72 -7.42
N GLN A 197 -15.16 8.46 -6.41
CA GLN A 197 -14.63 8.43 -5.06
C GLN A 197 -15.69 7.89 -4.10
N ARG A 198 -15.25 7.40 -2.94
CA ARG A 198 -16.14 6.87 -1.91
C ARG A 198 -15.87 7.54 -0.59
N ARG A 199 -16.95 7.94 0.09
CA ARG A 199 -16.85 8.46 1.45
C ARG A 199 -17.95 7.85 2.32
N ARG A 200 -17.54 7.37 3.50
CA ARG A 200 -18.47 6.80 4.48
C ARG A 200 -18.81 7.84 5.53
N LEU A 201 -20.08 7.90 5.88
CA LEU A 201 -20.57 8.65 7.03
C LEU A 201 -20.27 7.85 8.31
N ASN A 202 -19.23 8.23 9.05
CA ASN A 202 -18.72 7.46 10.20
C ASN A 202 -19.47 7.78 11.52
N ARG A 203 -20.19 8.88 11.58
CA ARG A 203 -20.93 9.36 12.75
C ARG A 203 -22.25 9.98 12.31
N LYS A 204 -23.12 10.37 13.25
CA LYS A 204 -24.39 11.04 12.91
C LYS A 204 -24.13 12.35 12.15
N LEU A 205 -24.99 12.67 11.19
CA LEU A 205 -24.83 13.88 10.37
C LEU A 205 -24.79 15.16 11.22
N SER A 206 -25.57 15.21 12.31
CA SER A 206 -25.61 16.33 13.25
C SER A 206 -24.29 16.61 14.00
N GLU A 207 -23.33 15.69 13.92
CA GLU A 207 -22.01 15.85 14.53
C GLU A 207 -20.98 16.49 13.59
N TYR A 208 -21.36 16.77 12.34
CA TYR A 208 -20.56 17.53 11.38
C TYR A 208 -20.91 19.01 11.49
N VAL A 209 -19.96 19.85 11.83
CA VAL A 209 -20.19 21.23 12.31
C VAL A 209 -20.05 22.27 11.20
N SER A 210 -19.42 21.96 10.09
CA SER A 210 -19.16 22.92 9.01
C SER A 210 -20.16 22.75 7.87
N GLU A 211 -20.89 23.79 7.52
CA GLU A 211 -21.79 23.80 6.36
C GLU A 211 -21.06 23.51 5.03
N THR A 212 -19.76 23.79 4.98
CA THR A 212 -18.89 23.48 3.82
C THR A 212 -18.31 22.07 3.88
N ASP A 213 -18.68 21.27 4.89
CA ASP A 213 -18.21 19.88 4.99
C ASP A 213 -18.74 19.05 3.82
N MET A 214 -17.83 18.39 3.15
CA MET A 214 -18.16 17.47 2.05
C MET A 214 -19.25 16.46 2.43
N MET A 215 -19.24 15.98 3.70
CA MET A 215 -20.24 15.00 4.15
C MET A 215 -21.65 15.59 4.22
N ILE A 216 -21.79 16.82 4.64
CA ILE A 216 -23.10 17.52 4.66
C ILE A 216 -23.60 17.69 3.23
N THR A 217 -22.75 18.16 2.32
CA THR A 217 -23.09 18.29 0.89
C THR A 217 -23.57 16.97 0.29
N LEU A 218 -22.81 15.88 0.50
CA LEU A 218 -23.14 14.55 -0.03
C LEU A 218 -24.42 13.99 0.63
N ALA A 219 -24.61 14.18 1.92
CA ALA A 219 -25.80 13.73 2.63
C ALA A 219 -27.06 14.45 2.12
N THR A 220 -27.01 15.78 1.97
CA THR A 220 -28.13 16.58 1.44
C THR A 220 -28.50 16.17 0.00
N GLN A 221 -27.50 15.97 -0.85
CA GLN A 221 -27.73 15.45 -2.22
C GLN A 221 -28.29 14.03 -2.19
N GLY A 222 -27.79 13.17 -1.28
CA GLY A 222 -28.30 11.81 -1.12
C GLY A 222 -29.76 11.77 -0.71
N GLU A 223 -30.17 12.63 0.22
CA GLU A 223 -31.59 12.74 0.64
C GLU A 223 -32.50 13.11 -0.53
N SER A 224 -32.04 13.97 -1.43
CA SER A 224 -32.85 14.35 -2.62
C SER A 224 -33.13 13.18 -3.58
N ILE A 225 -32.35 12.11 -3.51
CA ILE A 225 -32.52 10.88 -4.30
C ILE A 225 -32.92 9.67 -3.43
N GLY A 226 -33.35 9.92 -2.19
CA GLY A 226 -33.88 8.88 -1.29
C GLY A 226 -32.85 8.12 -0.46
N ILE A 227 -31.58 8.53 -0.45
CA ILE A 227 -30.54 7.92 0.40
C ILE A 227 -30.59 8.54 1.79
N LYS A 228 -30.95 7.77 2.80
CA LYS A 228 -31.00 8.24 4.20
C LYS A 228 -29.58 8.38 4.77
N PRO A 229 -29.24 9.52 5.42
CA PRO A 229 -27.89 9.75 5.98
C PRO A 229 -27.73 9.08 7.34
N LEU A 230 -27.71 7.76 7.35
CA LEU A 230 -27.46 6.96 8.55
C LEU A 230 -25.96 6.70 8.73
N PRO A 231 -25.46 6.55 9.98
CA PRO A 231 -24.10 6.09 10.21
C PRO A 231 -23.80 4.82 9.40
N MET A 232 -22.60 4.74 8.81
CA MET A 232 -22.14 3.69 7.90
C MET A 232 -22.65 3.82 6.44
N THR A 233 -23.57 4.75 6.12
CA THR A 233 -23.92 5.05 4.72
C THR A 233 -22.66 5.46 3.94
N THR A 234 -22.46 4.88 2.76
CA THR A 234 -21.34 5.19 1.87
C THR A 234 -21.88 5.91 0.64
N TYR A 235 -21.34 7.09 0.38
CA TYR A 235 -21.64 7.87 -0.81
C TYR A 235 -20.58 7.65 -1.87
N GLU A 236 -20.99 7.40 -3.11
CA GLU A 236 -20.18 7.49 -4.31
C GLU A 236 -20.32 8.90 -4.89
N TYR A 237 -19.22 9.54 -5.23
CA TYR A 237 -19.23 10.93 -5.68
C TYR A 237 -18.09 11.25 -6.62
N TYR A 238 -18.22 12.31 -7.38
CA TYR A 238 -17.17 12.92 -8.17
C TYR A 238 -16.74 14.27 -7.60
N LYS A 239 -15.47 14.60 -7.80
CA LYS A 239 -15.03 15.99 -7.64
C LYS A 239 -15.32 16.71 -8.96
N THR A 240 -16.25 17.66 -8.88
CA THR A 240 -16.68 18.51 -10.00
C THR A 240 -16.16 19.93 -9.86
N LYS A 241 -16.31 20.72 -10.91
CA LYS A 241 -15.93 22.15 -10.92
C LYS A 241 -16.62 22.93 -9.82
N ASP A 242 -17.87 22.56 -9.51
CA ASP A 242 -18.71 23.23 -8.53
C ASP A 242 -18.63 22.61 -7.11
N GLY A 243 -17.73 21.64 -6.90
CA GLY A 243 -17.53 21.01 -5.60
C GLY A 243 -17.63 19.48 -5.62
N TYR A 244 -18.42 18.92 -4.71
CA TYR A 244 -18.64 17.47 -4.60
C TYR A 244 -20.06 17.15 -5.07
N ARG A 245 -20.20 16.17 -5.96
CA ARG A 245 -21.50 15.77 -6.49
C ARG A 245 -21.66 14.25 -6.44
N ILE A 246 -22.81 13.78 -5.93
CA ILE A 246 -23.14 12.36 -5.89
C ILE A 246 -23.10 11.78 -7.32
N ALA A 247 -22.64 10.55 -7.45
CA ALA A 247 -22.41 9.92 -8.74
C ALA A 247 -23.67 9.85 -9.59
N GLU A 248 -24.81 9.56 -8.97
CA GLU A 248 -26.12 9.48 -9.60
C GLU A 248 -26.65 10.82 -10.13
N LEU A 249 -26.12 11.94 -9.63
CA LEU A 249 -26.51 13.29 -10.05
C LEU A 249 -25.53 13.92 -11.04
N THR A 250 -24.48 13.21 -11.43
CA THR A 250 -23.44 13.71 -12.32
C THR A 250 -23.70 13.22 -13.76
N GLU A 251 -23.82 14.14 -14.70
CA GLU A 251 -24.28 13.85 -16.07
C GLU A 251 -23.14 13.37 -16.97
N GLY A 252 -21.89 13.79 -16.72
CA GLY A 252 -20.78 13.39 -17.58
C GLY A 252 -19.43 13.97 -17.17
N LYS A 253 -18.39 13.59 -17.93
CA LYS A 253 -17.00 13.98 -17.66
C LYS A 253 -16.75 15.49 -17.77
N SER A 254 -17.56 16.21 -18.53
CA SER A 254 -17.45 17.67 -18.68
C SER A 254 -17.63 18.43 -17.38
N GLU A 255 -18.31 17.84 -16.41
CA GLU A 255 -18.50 18.41 -15.07
C GLU A 255 -17.29 18.24 -14.15
N LEU A 256 -16.41 17.26 -14.43
CA LEU A 256 -15.29 16.92 -13.57
C LEU A 256 -14.32 18.10 -13.40
N ASP A 257 -13.80 18.25 -12.19
CA ASP A 257 -12.67 19.13 -11.91
C ASP A 257 -11.37 18.49 -12.43
N VAL A 258 -11.07 18.76 -13.69
CA VAL A 258 -9.89 18.21 -14.40
C VAL A 258 -8.61 18.50 -13.62
N LYS A 259 -8.50 19.72 -13.07
CA LYS A 259 -7.32 20.13 -12.31
C LYS A 259 -7.11 19.24 -11.09
N TYR A 260 -8.16 18.90 -10.36
CA TYR A 260 -8.08 18.02 -9.19
C TYR A 260 -7.50 16.63 -9.55
N TYR A 261 -7.98 16.01 -10.62
CA TYR A 261 -7.49 14.71 -11.07
C TYR A 261 -6.08 14.80 -11.66
N TRP A 262 -5.78 15.89 -12.35
CA TRP A 262 -4.44 16.17 -12.87
C TRP A 262 -3.41 16.34 -11.75
N ASP A 263 -3.76 17.02 -10.68
CA ASP A 263 -2.92 17.19 -9.49
C ASP A 263 -2.66 15.86 -8.78
N ILE A 264 -3.62 14.91 -8.81
CA ILE A 264 -3.41 13.54 -8.33
C ILE A 264 -2.33 12.83 -9.14
N VAL A 265 -2.42 12.87 -10.47
CA VAL A 265 -1.41 12.26 -11.36
C VAL A 265 -0.05 12.89 -11.12
N SER A 266 0.02 14.21 -11.09
CA SER A 266 1.27 14.96 -10.88
C SER A 266 1.95 14.59 -9.56
N ARG A 267 1.17 14.51 -8.49
CA ARG A 267 1.65 14.08 -7.17
C ARG A 267 2.14 12.63 -7.18
N LEU A 268 1.44 11.73 -7.87
CA LEU A 268 1.87 10.34 -8.00
C LEU A 268 3.17 10.24 -8.79
N LEU A 269 3.30 10.94 -9.91
CA LEU A 269 4.56 10.97 -10.66
C LEU A 269 5.72 11.49 -9.81
N GLU A 270 5.48 12.48 -8.94
CA GLU A 270 6.50 12.97 -8.00
C GLU A 270 6.90 11.89 -6.98
N ILE A 271 5.92 11.21 -6.38
CA ILE A 271 6.15 10.09 -5.43
C ILE A 271 6.96 8.96 -6.08
N PHE A 272 6.71 8.69 -7.36
CA PHE A 272 7.41 7.67 -8.13
C PHE A 272 8.76 8.14 -8.71
N GLY A 273 9.24 9.33 -8.35
CA GLY A 273 10.52 9.89 -8.84
C GLY A 273 10.49 10.30 -10.31
N LEU A 274 9.29 10.48 -10.87
CA LEU A 274 9.05 10.82 -12.28
C LEU A 274 8.65 12.30 -12.48
N LYS A 275 9.16 13.18 -11.63
CA LYS A 275 8.82 14.62 -11.64
C LYS A 275 9.01 15.29 -13.00
N HIS A 276 9.98 14.81 -13.79
CA HIS A 276 10.26 15.33 -15.14
C HIS A 276 9.14 15.03 -16.16
N LEU A 277 8.21 14.13 -15.84
CA LEU A 277 7.06 13.77 -16.68
C LEU A 277 5.81 14.59 -16.35
N ILE A 278 5.86 15.44 -15.32
CA ILE A 278 4.70 16.24 -14.91
C ILE A 278 4.36 17.27 -15.98
N ARG A 279 3.13 17.22 -16.46
CA ARG A 279 2.56 18.19 -17.40
C ARG A 279 1.92 19.35 -16.64
N LYS A 280 2.31 20.60 -16.99
CA LYS A 280 1.88 21.79 -16.23
C LYS A 280 0.49 22.30 -16.58
N ASN A 281 0.03 22.04 -17.80
CA ASN A 281 -1.19 22.63 -18.35
C ASN A 281 -2.27 21.56 -18.52
N PRO A 282 -3.17 21.40 -17.53
CA PRO A 282 -4.33 20.52 -17.71
C PRO A 282 -5.27 21.09 -18.78
N PRO A 283 -5.98 20.25 -19.54
CA PRO A 283 -7.04 20.70 -20.40
C PRO A 283 -8.19 21.31 -19.56
N LEU A 284 -8.95 22.23 -20.16
CA LEU A 284 -10.06 22.88 -19.46
C LEU A 284 -11.22 21.90 -19.17
N THR A 285 -11.37 20.88 -19.99
CA THR A 285 -12.48 19.92 -19.90
C THR A 285 -12.02 18.57 -20.42
N ILE A 286 -12.55 17.48 -19.82
CA ILE A 286 -12.44 16.12 -20.34
C ILE A 286 -13.66 15.91 -21.25
N LEU A 287 -13.42 15.49 -22.50
CA LEU A 287 -14.47 15.28 -23.48
C LEU A 287 -14.83 13.78 -23.57
N ASP A 288 -16.11 13.48 -23.64
CA ASP A 288 -16.58 12.14 -24.01
C ASP A 288 -16.33 11.87 -25.49
N LYS A 289 -16.14 10.61 -25.88
CA LYS A 289 -15.89 10.22 -27.28
C LYS A 289 -16.91 10.81 -28.27
N LYS A 290 -18.18 10.93 -27.87
CA LYS A 290 -19.23 11.55 -28.69
C LYS A 290 -19.02 13.06 -28.90
N GLN A 291 -18.52 13.77 -27.90
CA GLN A 291 -18.26 15.22 -27.98
C GLN A 291 -17.02 15.53 -28.82
N LYS A 292 -15.99 14.65 -28.78
CA LYS A 292 -14.83 14.77 -29.70
C LYS A 292 -15.24 14.63 -31.18
N SER A 293 -16.04 13.62 -31.49
CA SER A 293 -16.53 13.41 -32.87
C SER A 293 -17.32 14.60 -33.41
N LEU A 294 -18.04 15.33 -32.57
CA LEU A 294 -18.77 16.54 -32.97
C LEU A 294 -17.84 17.76 -33.18
N MET A 295 -16.73 17.86 -32.46
CA MET A 295 -15.76 18.95 -32.61
C MET A 295 -14.82 18.75 -33.82
N GLU A 296 -14.62 17.52 -34.29
CA GLU A 296 -13.85 17.23 -35.51
C GLU A 296 -14.61 17.58 -36.80
N PHE A 297 -15.91 17.88 -36.69
CA PHE A 297 -16.78 18.25 -37.81
C PHE A 297 -17.11 19.75 -37.87
N VAL A 298 -16.55 20.58 -36.97
CA VAL A 298 -16.64 22.06 -36.92
C VAL A 298 -15.29 22.68 -37.22
#